data_9feb0c026f8a325e378be52020fa7bf7
#
_entry.id   9feb0c026f8a325e378be52020fa7bf7
#
_cell.length_a   1.000
_cell.length_b   1.000
_cell.length_c   1.000
_cell.angle_alpha   90.00
_cell.angle_beta   90.00
_cell.angle_gamma   90.00
#
_symmetry.space_group_name_H-M   'P 1'
#
loop_
_entity.id
_entity.type
_entity.pdbx_description
1 polymer ?
#
loop_
_entity_poly.entity_id
_entity_poly.type
_entity_poly.pdbx_seq_one_letter_code
_entity_poly.pdbx_strand_id
1 'polypeptide(L)'
;MFNRIKQKIDKLKNLDEKDLNLIDELLNVHDDDDSSNINRVVINGAEAKKDKNSYLTGFGNEFSSEDPRCPGALSKTQNNPQKCNYGLYAEQLTGSAFTSPRNQRSWLYRIRPSVCHTPFKRIRQANFTNDWLDDFPNPNQLRWHPFDVPKKEEKEVDFVRGLATLCGAGDPRARNGVGVHVYLCNISMGDRCFYNSDGDFLIVPQQGVLHLVTEFGKMQVSPGEICVLQQGIRFNVAVEGESRGYIMEVFNSHFELPNLGVVGANGLASPRHFLTPVAWYEDRDNVTYSVITKFQGALFMADQNHSPFDVVAWHGNYAPFKYNLKNFQVMGSVSFDTPDSSLYTVLTCPSRTPGIPAASFTICPPRWHCAEKTFKKPYFHRSAMSEVIGLLYGQYEGKNSKFRPGGACLHGMMSAHGPDTETYEKGASTNDVKPARIGDGSLAFKFESSFSMSVTKWGNEACNKVDHEYFLCWQNMKRNFNPDDKPDEGELAPLSNKSTHEPMSLASPNRSKASRGIFPYGPQVPSGSQD
;
A
#
# COMPACT_ATOMS: atom_id res chain seq x y z
N MET A 1 32.45 -30.01 22.92
CA MET A 1 31.01 -29.71 22.94
C MET A 1 30.22 -30.79 23.69
N PHE A 2 30.36 -32.06 23.35
CA PHE A 2 29.67 -33.21 24.00
C PHE A 2 29.88 -33.31 25.53
N ASN A 3 31.09 -33.10 26.04
CA ASN A 3 31.37 -33.17 27.48
C ASN A 3 30.72 -32.03 28.31
N ARG A 4 30.48 -30.86 27.71
CA ARG A 4 29.75 -29.76 28.34
C ARG A 4 28.23 -29.99 28.40
N ILE A 5 27.70 -30.70 27.41
CA ILE A 5 26.28 -31.07 27.39
C ILE A 5 26.01 -32.17 28.40
N LYS A 6 26.91 -33.17 28.51
CA LYS A 6 26.80 -34.22 29.48
C LYS A 6 26.87 -33.71 30.93
N GLN A 7 27.77 -32.74 31.23
CA GLN A 7 27.84 -32.09 32.55
C GLN A 7 26.57 -31.26 32.88
N LYS A 8 25.91 -30.67 31.90
CA LYS A 8 24.64 -29.97 32.12
C LYS A 8 23.48 -30.96 32.38
N ILE A 9 23.45 -32.09 31.67
CA ILE A 9 22.43 -33.14 31.86
C ILE A 9 22.59 -33.81 33.23
N ASP A 10 23.83 -34.06 33.70
CA ASP A 10 24.09 -34.65 35.02
C ASP A 10 23.77 -33.67 36.16
N LYS A 11 23.84 -32.34 35.94
CA LYS A 11 23.36 -31.34 36.89
C LYS A 11 21.83 -31.27 36.99
N LEU A 12 21.13 -31.51 35.90
CA LEU A 12 19.66 -31.54 35.87
C LEU A 12 19.06 -32.78 36.55
N LYS A 13 19.85 -33.89 36.67
CA LYS A 13 19.41 -35.12 37.32
C LYS A 13 19.47 -35.07 38.86
N ASN A 14 20.09 -34.03 39.44
CA ASN A 14 20.26 -33.87 40.88
C ASN A 14 19.46 -32.66 41.44
N LEU A 15 18.46 -32.19 40.73
CA LEU A 15 17.53 -31.15 41.21
C LEU A 15 16.54 -31.82 42.18
N ASP A 16 16.30 -31.17 43.32
CA ASP A 16 15.28 -31.63 44.24
C ASP A 16 13.86 -31.23 43.76
N GLU A 17 12.83 -31.77 44.38
CA GLU A 17 11.44 -31.56 44.01
C GLU A 17 11.00 -30.08 44.13
N LYS A 18 11.70 -29.26 44.94
CA LYS A 18 11.51 -27.83 45.04
C LYS A 18 12.10 -27.06 43.88
N ASP A 19 13.26 -27.48 43.40
CA ASP A 19 13.91 -26.86 42.23
C ASP A 19 13.14 -27.18 40.94
N LEU A 20 12.57 -28.40 40.85
CA LEU A 20 11.69 -28.78 39.74
C LEU A 20 10.38 -27.99 39.74
N ASN A 21 9.79 -27.77 40.90
CA ASN A 21 8.58 -26.93 41.02
C ASN A 21 8.87 -25.46 40.71
N LEU A 22 10.03 -24.91 41.05
CA LEU A 22 10.47 -23.56 40.69
C LEU A 22 10.73 -23.42 39.20
N ILE A 23 11.25 -24.47 38.56
CA ILE A 23 11.43 -24.50 37.08
C ILE A 23 10.09 -24.61 36.39
N ASP A 24 9.15 -25.41 36.90
CA ASP A 24 7.77 -25.48 36.38
C ASP A 24 7.02 -24.17 36.61
N GLU A 25 7.19 -23.48 37.74
CA GLU A 25 6.65 -22.15 37.95
C GLU A 25 7.26 -21.11 37.00
N LEU A 26 8.56 -21.14 36.73
CA LEU A 26 9.23 -20.26 35.77
C LEU A 26 8.89 -20.59 34.31
N LEU A 27 8.66 -21.85 34.00
CA LEU A 27 8.20 -22.27 32.67
C LEU A 27 6.70 -21.91 32.45
N ASN A 28 5.88 -22.06 33.49
CA ASN A 28 4.46 -21.67 33.43
C ASN A 28 4.25 -20.15 33.45
N VAL A 29 5.18 -19.38 34.03
CA VAL A 29 5.17 -17.89 33.90
C VAL A 29 5.58 -17.43 32.51
N HIS A 30 6.25 -18.28 31.73
CA HIS A 30 6.56 -17.99 30.32
C HIS A 30 5.52 -18.55 29.32
N ASP A 31 4.66 -19.49 29.76
CA ASP A 31 3.53 -19.97 28.92
C ASP A 31 2.28 -19.06 29.00
N ASP A 32 2.21 -18.13 29.96
CA ASP A 32 1.25 -17.01 29.99
C ASP A 32 1.70 -15.83 29.11
N ASP A 33 2.85 -15.92 28.45
CA ASP A 33 3.22 -15.01 27.38
C ASP A 33 2.43 -15.42 26.13
N ASP A 34 1.23 -14.95 26.12
CA ASP A 34 0.16 -14.98 25.14
C ASP A 34 0.65 -14.59 23.75
N SER A 35 1.56 -15.37 23.17
CA SER A 35 1.91 -15.28 21.75
C SER A 35 0.69 -15.56 20.86
N SER A 36 -0.40 -16.13 21.42
CA SER A 36 -1.69 -16.25 20.77
C SER A 36 -2.51 -14.94 20.85
N ASN A 37 -2.25 -14.05 21.82
CA ASN A 37 -2.91 -12.75 21.97
C ASN A 37 -2.25 -11.62 21.14
N ILE A 38 -1.02 -11.79 20.66
CA ILE A 38 -0.41 -10.83 19.72
C ILE A 38 -1.16 -10.81 18.37
N ASN A 39 -1.97 -11.81 18.08
CA ASN A 39 -2.81 -11.87 16.89
C ASN A 39 -4.23 -11.28 17.07
N ARG A 40 -4.58 -10.82 18.26
CA ARG A 40 -5.86 -10.17 18.54
C ARG A 40 -5.74 -8.66 18.45
N VAL A 41 -5.79 -8.12 17.25
CA VAL A 41 -6.13 -6.70 17.09
C VAL A 41 -7.63 -6.59 17.32
N VAL A 42 -8.03 -6.30 18.55
CA VAL A 42 -9.41 -5.93 18.87
C VAL A 42 -9.62 -4.52 18.32
N ILE A 43 -10.05 -4.43 17.07
CA ILE A 43 -10.54 -3.20 16.48
C ILE A 43 -12.04 -3.15 16.79
N ASN A 44 -12.43 -2.31 17.74
CA ASN A 44 -13.82 -2.09 18.16
C ASN A 44 -14.58 -3.33 18.67
N GLY A 45 -13.93 -4.23 19.40
CA GLY A 45 -14.62 -5.30 20.15
C GLY A 45 -15.14 -6.49 19.32
N ALA A 46 -14.89 -6.52 18.00
CA ALA A 46 -15.26 -7.65 17.15
C ALA A 46 -14.02 -8.40 16.68
N GLU A 47 -13.91 -9.68 16.99
CA GLU A 47 -12.93 -10.56 16.38
C GLU A 47 -13.22 -10.66 14.88
N ALA A 48 -12.25 -10.24 14.03
CA ALA A 48 -12.37 -10.47 12.60
C ALA A 48 -12.42 -11.99 12.34
N LYS A 49 -13.46 -12.46 11.67
CA LYS A 49 -13.57 -13.87 11.27
C LYS A 49 -12.32 -14.25 10.48
N LYS A 50 -11.75 -15.41 10.80
CA LYS A 50 -10.57 -15.94 10.10
C LYS A 50 -10.85 -16.03 8.60
N ASP A 51 -9.92 -15.50 7.80
CA ASP A 51 -9.98 -15.60 6.33
C ASP A 51 -9.95 -17.08 5.92
N LYS A 52 -10.97 -17.50 5.18
CA LYS A 52 -11.13 -18.88 4.71
C LYS A 52 -10.81 -19.05 3.22
N ASN A 53 -10.45 -17.98 2.54
CA ASN A 53 -10.11 -18.03 1.13
C ASN A 53 -8.73 -18.65 0.91
N SER A 54 -8.54 -19.22 -0.29
CA SER A 54 -7.26 -19.75 -0.73
C SER A 54 -6.52 -18.73 -1.57
N TYR A 55 -5.19 -18.72 -1.45
CA TYR A 55 -4.34 -17.73 -2.11
C TYR A 55 -3.10 -18.37 -2.74
N LEU A 56 -2.64 -17.74 -3.81
CA LEU A 56 -1.33 -17.94 -4.40
C LEU A 56 -0.37 -16.89 -3.81
N THR A 57 0.87 -17.27 -3.56
CA THR A 57 1.87 -16.40 -2.93
C THR A 57 2.86 -15.86 -3.95
N GLY A 58 3.20 -14.58 -3.84
CA GLY A 58 4.19 -13.93 -4.69
C GLY A 58 3.74 -12.56 -5.16
N PHE A 59 4.68 -11.74 -5.62
CA PHE A 59 4.43 -10.43 -6.19
C PHE A 59 4.91 -10.40 -7.64
N GLY A 60 3.99 -10.09 -8.57
CA GLY A 60 4.32 -9.98 -9.99
C GLY A 60 4.72 -11.31 -10.66
N ASN A 61 4.42 -12.43 -10.01
CA ASN A 61 4.68 -13.76 -10.56
C ASN A 61 3.74 -14.05 -11.73
N GLU A 62 4.17 -14.94 -12.63
CA GLU A 62 3.32 -15.55 -13.62
C GLU A 62 2.52 -16.67 -12.93
N PHE A 63 1.29 -16.37 -12.55
CA PHE A 63 0.41 -17.31 -11.87
C PHE A 63 -0.41 -18.12 -12.86
N SER A 64 -0.87 -19.27 -12.39
CA SER A 64 -1.90 -20.09 -13.05
C SER A 64 -2.85 -20.61 -11.98
N SER A 65 -4.14 -20.45 -12.21
CA SER A 65 -5.18 -20.88 -11.27
C SER A 65 -6.41 -21.37 -12.02
N GLU A 66 -7.00 -22.43 -11.51
CA GLU A 66 -8.31 -22.92 -11.96
C GLU A 66 -9.18 -23.21 -10.74
N ASP A 67 -10.49 -23.06 -10.89
CA ASP A 67 -11.42 -23.42 -9.83
C ASP A 67 -11.35 -24.93 -9.58
N PRO A 68 -11.19 -25.39 -8.34
CA PRO A 68 -11.08 -26.81 -8.02
C PRO A 68 -12.26 -27.67 -8.50
N ARG A 69 -13.42 -27.06 -8.79
CA ARG A 69 -14.60 -27.74 -9.34
C ARG A 69 -14.47 -28.07 -10.83
N CYS A 70 -13.53 -27.41 -11.55
CA CYS A 70 -13.32 -27.56 -12.99
C CYS A 70 -11.84 -27.81 -13.31
N PRO A 71 -11.25 -28.93 -12.86
CA PRO A 71 -9.84 -29.22 -13.13
C PRO A 71 -9.60 -29.39 -14.63
N GLY A 72 -8.50 -28.80 -15.13
CA GLY A 72 -8.17 -28.79 -16.56
C GLY A 72 -8.89 -27.71 -17.36
N ALA A 73 -9.46 -26.70 -16.72
CA ALA A 73 -10.06 -25.54 -17.39
C ALA A 73 -9.00 -24.67 -18.08
N LEU A 74 -7.77 -24.63 -17.56
CA LEU A 74 -6.65 -23.95 -18.20
C LEU A 74 -6.22 -24.66 -19.50
N SER A 75 -5.97 -23.87 -20.53
CA SER A 75 -5.28 -24.38 -21.72
C SER A 75 -3.80 -24.62 -21.40
N LYS A 76 -3.30 -25.81 -21.76
CA LYS A 76 -1.90 -26.19 -21.46
C LYS A 76 -0.88 -25.72 -22.51
N THR A 77 -1.34 -25.44 -23.73
CA THR A 77 -0.43 -25.20 -24.86
C THR A 77 -0.65 -23.87 -25.56
N GLN A 78 -1.88 -23.38 -25.58
CA GLN A 78 -2.26 -22.16 -26.31
C GLN A 78 -3.16 -21.29 -25.45
N ASN A 79 -2.93 -19.97 -25.47
CA ASN A 79 -3.75 -19.02 -24.70
C ASN A 79 -5.16 -18.89 -25.28
N ASN A 80 -5.30 -18.93 -26.59
CA ASN A 80 -6.58 -18.87 -27.29
C ASN A 80 -6.74 -20.04 -28.26
N PRO A 81 -7.02 -21.24 -27.77
CA PRO A 81 -7.23 -22.41 -28.61
C PRO A 81 -8.51 -22.24 -29.43
N GLN A 82 -8.61 -22.91 -30.57
CA GLN A 82 -9.81 -22.89 -31.42
C GLN A 82 -11.08 -23.30 -30.63
N LYS A 83 -10.92 -24.16 -29.64
CA LYS A 83 -11.96 -24.58 -28.73
C LYS A 83 -11.39 -24.76 -27.32
N CYS A 84 -11.81 -23.89 -26.40
CA CYS A 84 -11.43 -24.00 -25.00
C CYS A 84 -12.07 -25.22 -24.32
N ASN A 85 -11.39 -25.73 -23.30
CA ASN A 85 -11.94 -26.76 -22.43
C ASN A 85 -13.25 -26.28 -21.78
N TYR A 86 -14.13 -27.18 -21.46
CA TYR A 86 -15.46 -26.88 -20.88
C TYR A 86 -16.33 -25.94 -21.72
N GLY A 87 -15.97 -25.64 -22.98
CA GLY A 87 -16.70 -24.68 -23.80
C GLY A 87 -16.54 -23.23 -23.38
N LEU A 88 -15.51 -22.94 -22.61
CA LEU A 88 -15.20 -21.58 -22.12
C LEU A 88 -14.75 -20.66 -23.26
N TYR A 89 -14.80 -19.35 -23.00
CA TYR A 89 -14.25 -18.32 -23.87
C TYR A 89 -12.94 -17.83 -23.29
N ALA A 90 -11.90 -17.72 -24.12
CA ALA A 90 -10.65 -17.09 -23.75
C ALA A 90 -10.74 -15.59 -23.94
N GLU A 91 -10.40 -14.83 -22.91
CA GLU A 91 -10.39 -13.38 -22.91
C GLU A 91 -9.06 -12.86 -22.38
N GLN A 92 -8.41 -11.95 -23.11
CA GLN A 92 -7.18 -11.32 -22.65
C GLN A 92 -7.49 -10.03 -21.93
N LEU A 93 -7.01 -9.90 -20.69
CA LEU A 93 -7.03 -8.67 -19.93
C LEU A 93 -5.66 -8.00 -20.03
N THR A 94 -5.63 -6.69 -20.37
CA THR A 94 -4.44 -5.91 -20.68
C THR A 94 -3.58 -6.57 -21.76
N GLY A 95 -4.09 -6.57 -23.00
CA GLY A 95 -3.32 -7.02 -24.13
C GLY A 95 -2.05 -6.19 -24.34
N SER A 96 -0.97 -6.81 -24.73
CA SER A 96 0.28 -6.10 -24.95
C SER A 96 0.34 -5.47 -26.33
N ALA A 97 0.02 -4.19 -26.41
CA ALA A 97 0.49 -3.39 -27.53
C ALA A 97 2.00 -3.06 -27.41
N PHE A 98 2.63 -3.36 -26.27
CA PHE A 98 4.00 -2.95 -25.96
C PHE A 98 4.87 -4.14 -25.57
N THR A 99 6.05 -4.23 -26.14
CA THR A 99 7.06 -5.26 -25.88
C THR A 99 7.94 -4.91 -24.67
N SER A 100 7.40 -4.29 -23.66
CA SER A 100 8.14 -3.99 -22.43
C SER A 100 8.22 -5.22 -21.53
N PRO A 101 9.37 -5.53 -20.91
CA PRO A 101 9.45 -6.57 -19.88
C PRO A 101 8.56 -6.28 -18.65
N ARG A 102 8.09 -5.04 -18.51
CA ARG A 102 7.11 -4.65 -17.47
C ARG A 102 5.65 -4.79 -17.92
N ASN A 103 5.41 -5.28 -19.12
CA ASN A 103 4.07 -5.44 -19.63
C ASN A 103 3.36 -6.56 -18.87
N GLN A 104 2.26 -6.21 -18.22
CA GLN A 104 1.43 -7.13 -17.45
C GLN A 104 0.20 -7.51 -18.27
N ARG A 105 -0.17 -8.77 -18.23
CA ARG A 105 -1.38 -9.30 -18.87
C ARG A 105 -1.86 -10.54 -18.13
N SER A 106 -3.14 -10.86 -18.33
CA SER A 106 -3.72 -12.15 -17.92
C SER A 106 -4.68 -12.67 -18.97
N TRP A 107 -4.79 -13.99 -19.03
CA TRP A 107 -5.78 -14.69 -19.82
C TRP A 107 -6.83 -15.27 -18.88
N LEU A 108 -8.10 -14.97 -19.18
CA LEU A 108 -9.26 -15.38 -18.43
C LEU A 108 -10.04 -16.40 -19.27
N TYR A 109 -10.39 -17.51 -18.65
CA TYR A 109 -11.25 -18.55 -19.29
C TYR A 109 -12.59 -18.51 -18.58
N ARG A 110 -13.61 -17.98 -19.28
CA ARG A 110 -14.87 -17.59 -18.67
C ARG A 110 -16.08 -18.17 -19.40
N ILE A 111 -17.22 -18.22 -18.72
CA ILE A 111 -18.45 -18.78 -19.25
C ILE A 111 -19.02 -17.90 -20.35
N ARG A 112 -18.98 -16.59 -20.22
CA ARG A 112 -19.43 -15.61 -21.22
C ARG A 112 -18.42 -14.47 -21.36
N PRO A 113 -18.15 -13.99 -22.59
CA PRO A 113 -17.28 -12.84 -22.80
C PRO A 113 -17.79 -11.59 -22.09
N SER A 114 -16.87 -10.79 -21.56
CA SER A 114 -17.21 -9.56 -20.81
C SER A 114 -17.96 -8.51 -21.62
N VAL A 115 -17.96 -8.62 -22.94
CA VAL A 115 -18.70 -7.77 -23.87
C VAL A 115 -20.22 -7.98 -23.82
N CYS A 116 -20.71 -9.04 -23.21
CA CYS A 116 -22.12 -9.42 -23.15
C CYS A 116 -22.90 -8.56 -22.14
N HIS A 117 -23.01 -7.27 -22.40
CA HIS A 117 -23.77 -6.30 -21.60
C HIS A 117 -24.49 -5.27 -22.49
N THR A 118 -25.46 -4.55 -21.92
CA THR A 118 -26.13 -3.43 -22.60
C THR A 118 -25.17 -2.22 -22.73
N PRO A 119 -25.48 -1.24 -23.60
CA PRO A 119 -24.68 -0.04 -23.69
C PRO A 119 -24.60 0.72 -22.36
N PHE A 120 -23.42 1.24 -22.03
CA PHE A 120 -23.20 2.05 -20.84
C PHE A 120 -23.96 3.37 -20.90
N LYS A 121 -24.58 3.74 -19.78
CA LYS A 121 -25.24 5.02 -19.57
C LYS A 121 -24.58 5.73 -18.38
N ARG A 122 -24.38 7.05 -18.52
CA ARG A 122 -23.84 7.87 -17.44
C ARG A 122 -24.77 7.83 -16.22
N ILE A 123 -24.19 7.66 -15.03
CA ILE A 123 -24.89 7.72 -13.76
C ILE A 123 -24.34 8.86 -12.89
N ARG A 124 -25.10 9.24 -11.86
CA ARG A 124 -24.66 10.25 -10.89
C ARG A 124 -23.50 9.68 -10.04
N GLN A 125 -22.42 10.46 -9.93
CA GLN A 125 -21.21 10.03 -9.23
C GLN A 125 -21.05 10.62 -7.81
N ALA A 126 -22.03 11.37 -7.32
CA ALA A 126 -22.02 12.01 -5.99
C ALA A 126 -20.69 12.78 -5.73
N ASN A 127 -19.95 12.39 -4.70
CA ASN A 127 -18.69 13.05 -4.29
C ASN A 127 -17.43 12.35 -4.86
N PHE A 128 -17.60 11.37 -5.73
CA PHE A 128 -16.49 10.68 -6.36
C PHE A 128 -16.13 11.37 -7.69
N THR A 129 -15.08 12.18 -7.70
CA THR A 129 -14.74 13.09 -8.81
C THR A 129 -13.24 13.14 -9.07
N ASN A 130 -12.86 13.56 -10.28
CA ASN A 130 -11.51 14.00 -10.64
C ASN A 130 -11.52 15.47 -11.12
N ASP A 131 -12.47 16.24 -10.68
CA ASP A 131 -12.50 17.68 -10.90
C ASP A 131 -11.71 18.38 -9.78
N TRP A 132 -10.51 18.83 -10.13
CA TRP A 132 -9.59 19.51 -9.22
C TRP A 132 -9.76 21.03 -9.23
N LEU A 133 -10.70 21.53 -10.00
CA LEU A 133 -11.00 22.95 -10.17
C LEU A 133 -12.34 23.34 -9.51
N ASP A 134 -12.99 22.41 -8.82
CA ASP A 134 -14.25 22.63 -8.12
C ASP A 134 -14.10 23.50 -6.86
N ASP A 135 -12.84 23.74 -6.42
CA ASP A 135 -12.50 24.61 -5.30
C ASP A 135 -11.11 25.26 -5.49
N PHE A 136 -10.79 26.29 -4.69
CA PHE A 136 -9.51 26.99 -4.74
C PHE A 136 -8.37 26.18 -4.14
N PRO A 137 -7.13 26.28 -4.68
CA PRO A 137 -5.95 25.68 -4.08
C PRO A 137 -5.74 26.16 -2.63
N ASN A 138 -5.43 25.24 -1.74
CA ASN A 138 -5.19 25.51 -0.32
C ASN A 138 -3.76 25.13 0.07
N PRO A 139 -2.86 26.10 0.38
CA PRO A 139 -1.47 25.82 0.74
C PRO A 139 -1.29 25.46 2.23
N ASN A 140 -2.34 25.50 3.03
CA ASN A 140 -2.28 25.21 4.44
C ASN A 140 -2.13 23.70 4.71
N GLN A 141 -1.57 23.37 5.88
CA GLN A 141 -1.66 22.03 6.43
C GLN A 141 -3.12 21.76 6.80
N LEU A 142 -3.66 20.65 6.31
CA LEU A 142 -5.03 20.27 6.58
C LEU A 142 -5.09 19.02 7.46
N ARG A 143 -6.10 18.97 8.32
CA ARG A 143 -6.45 17.80 9.12
C ARG A 143 -7.96 17.60 9.10
N TRP A 144 -8.37 16.34 8.95
CA TRP A 144 -9.76 15.92 9.06
C TRP A 144 -9.96 15.05 10.30
N HIS A 145 -10.99 15.35 11.06
CA HIS A 145 -11.50 14.42 12.06
C HIS A 145 -11.97 13.12 11.39
N PRO A 146 -12.16 12.02 12.17
CA PRO A 146 -12.66 10.78 11.61
C PRO A 146 -13.92 10.97 10.77
N PHE A 147 -13.93 10.42 9.55
CA PHE A 147 -15.07 10.48 8.66
C PHE A 147 -16.18 9.56 9.19
N ASP A 148 -17.41 10.06 9.32
CA ASP A 148 -18.52 9.27 9.80
C ASP A 148 -19.05 8.33 8.71
N VAL A 149 -19.27 7.08 9.08
CA VAL A 149 -20.03 6.14 8.24
C VAL A 149 -21.52 6.42 8.50
N PRO A 150 -22.34 6.62 7.45
CA PRO A 150 -23.78 6.76 7.63
C PRO A 150 -24.35 5.55 8.36
N LYS A 151 -25.26 5.76 9.31
CA LYS A 151 -25.98 4.66 9.94
C LYS A 151 -26.95 4.03 8.94
N LYS A 152 -27.06 2.71 8.98
CA LYS A 152 -27.90 1.96 8.03
C LYS A 152 -29.36 2.39 8.10
N GLU A 153 -29.87 2.70 9.30
CA GLU A 153 -31.23 3.15 9.56
C GLU A 153 -31.53 4.52 8.94
N GLU A 154 -30.51 5.35 8.75
CA GLU A 154 -30.64 6.68 8.14
C GLU A 154 -30.47 6.62 6.63
N LYS A 155 -29.49 5.85 6.16
CA LYS A 155 -29.16 5.77 4.75
C LYS A 155 -28.35 4.52 4.44
N GLU A 156 -28.87 3.68 3.54
CA GLU A 156 -28.12 2.55 2.98
C GLU A 156 -27.15 3.03 1.91
N VAL A 157 -25.86 2.75 2.14
CA VAL A 157 -24.76 3.17 1.28
C VAL A 157 -23.83 1.99 1.00
N ASP A 158 -23.75 1.56 -0.25
CA ASP A 158 -22.76 0.56 -0.69
C ASP A 158 -21.40 1.20 -0.97
N PHE A 159 -20.41 0.37 -1.28
CA PHE A 159 -19.03 0.79 -1.52
C PHE A 159 -18.91 1.89 -2.58
N VAL A 160 -19.54 1.74 -3.76
CA VAL A 160 -19.44 2.71 -4.86
C VAL A 160 -20.13 4.03 -4.53
N ARG A 161 -21.31 3.95 -3.91
CA ARG A 161 -22.06 5.17 -3.47
C ARG A 161 -21.39 5.87 -2.30
N GLY A 162 -20.61 5.14 -1.52
CA GLY A 162 -19.84 5.64 -0.38
C GLY A 162 -18.48 6.24 -0.75
N LEU A 163 -18.07 6.18 -2.03
CA LEU A 163 -16.83 6.80 -2.48
C LEU A 163 -16.94 8.32 -2.47
N ALA A 164 -15.96 8.97 -1.84
CA ALA A 164 -15.82 10.42 -1.87
C ALA A 164 -14.33 10.78 -2.06
N THR A 165 -14.07 11.69 -2.99
CA THR A 165 -12.71 12.14 -3.28
C THR A 165 -12.30 13.24 -2.32
N LEU A 166 -11.17 13.04 -1.63
CA LEU A 166 -10.61 13.99 -0.69
C LEU A 166 -9.73 15.01 -1.40
N CYS A 167 -8.77 14.54 -2.17
CA CYS A 167 -7.83 15.37 -2.93
C CYS A 167 -7.24 14.57 -4.10
N GLY A 168 -6.51 15.27 -4.96
CA GLY A 168 -5.79 14.65 -6.05
C GLY A 168 -5.21 15.66 -7.03
N ALA A 169 -4.64 15.16 -8.12
CA ALA A 169 -4.05 15.96 -9.19
C ALA A 169 -3.96 15.17 -10.48
N GLY A 170 -3.85 15.88 -11.59
CA GLY A 170 -3.67 15.29 -12.92
C GLY A 170 -4.99 14.90 -13.60
N ASP A 171 -4.88 14.11 -14.65
CA ASP A 171 -6.02 13.77 -15.52
C ASP A 171 -5.93 12.28 -15.93
N PRO A 172 -6.96 11.48 -15.64
CA PRO A 172 -7.00 10.07 -16.05
C PRO A 172 -6.94 9.89 -17.58
N ARG A 173 -7.48 10.85 -18.36
CA ARG A 173 -7.41 10.81 -19.84
C ARG A 173 -5.97 10.94 -20.35
N ALA A 174 -5.15 11.70 -19.64
CA ALA A 174 -3.74 11.85 -19.93
C ALA A 174 -2.88 10.70 -19.33
N ARG A 175 -3.50 9.78 -18.58
CA ARG A 175 -2.81 8.73 -17.81
C ARG A 175 -1.68 9.32 -16.97
N ASN A 176 -1.99 10.37 -16.23
CA ASN A 176 -1.02 11.08 -15.41
C ASN A 176 -1.70 11.76 -14.23
N GLY A 177 -1.37 11.33 -13.00
CA GLY A 177 -1.93 11.90 -11.80
C GLY A 177 -2.38 10.84 -10.80
N VAL A 178 -3.00 11.34 -9.72
CA VAL A 178 -3.46 10.54 -8.59
C VAL A 178 -4.77 11.08 -8.04
N GLY A 179 -5.54 10.23 -7.37
CA GLY A 179 -6.68 10.60 -6.54
C GLY A 179 -6.60 9.92 -5.19
N VAL A 180 -6.97 10.64 -4.14
CA VAL A 180 -7.14 10.07 -2.80
C VAL A 180 -8.61 10.14 -2.43
N HIS A 181 -9.18 8.99 -2.12
CA HIS A 181 -10.58 8.85 -1.79
C HIS A 181 -10.76 8.21 -0.42
N VAL A 182 -11.92 8.42 0.16
CA VAL A 182 -12.43 7.63 1.28
C VAL A 182 -13.65 6.83 0.82
N TYR A 183 -13.86 5.65 1.37
CA TYR A 183 -15.11 4.92 1.24
C TYR A 183 -15.80 4.83 2.60
N LEU A 184 -17.11 5.04 2.60
CA LEU A 184 -17.98 5.09 3.78
C LEU A 184 -19.23 4.29 3.45
N CYS A 185 -19.26 2.99 3.78
CA CYS A 185 -20.35 2.10 3.40
C CYS A 185 -20.86 1.26 4.57
N ASN A 186 -22.12 0.88 4.51
CA ASN A 186 -22.81 0.12 5.56
C ASN A 186 -23.64 -1.05 5.02
N ILE A 187 -23.72 -1.22 3.70
CA ILE A 187 -24.34 -2.36 3.03
C ILE A 187 -23.44 -2.92 1.92
N SER A 188 -23.64 -4.18 1.62
CA SER A 188 -22.99 -4.87 0.48
C SER A 188 -23.52 -4.39 -0.86
N MET A 189 -22.72 -4.50 -1.93
CA MET A 189 -23.10 -4.07 -3.28
C MET A 189 -24.24 -4.90 -3.90
N GLY A 190 -24.49 -6.11 -3.42
CA GLY A 190 -25.49 -7.01 -4.04
C GLY A 190 -25.10 -7.42 -5.47
N ASP A 191 -26.09 -7.52 -6.37
CA ASP A 191 -25.87 -7.90 -7.77
C ASP A 191 -25.34 -6.71 -8.61
N ARG A 192 -24.24 -6.13 -8.14
CA ARG A 192 -23.49 -5.05 -8.81
C ARG A 192 -22.00 -5.33 -8.77
N CYS A 193 -21.30 -5.00 -9.83
CA CYS A 193 -19.85 -4.96 -9.82
C CYS A 193 -19.36 -3.57 -10.24
N PHE A 194 -18.13 -3.31 -9.86
CA PHE A 194 -17.44 -2.09 -10.24
C PHE A 194 -16.08 -2.45 -10.85
N TYR A 195 -15.62 -1.66 -11.81
CA TYR A 195 -14.24 -1.64 -12.25
C TYR A 195 -13.80 -0.21 -12.59
N ASN A 196 -12.52 0.06 -12.39
CA ASN A 196 -11.91 1.34 -12.70
C ASN A 196 -11.17 1.25 -14.03
N SER A 197 -11.64 1.95 -15.05
CA SER A 197 -10.95 2.04 -16.36
C SER A 197 -9.86 3.11 -16.37
N ASP A 198 -9.77 3.95 -15.36
CA ASP A 198 -8.84 5.08 -15.31
C ASP A 198 -7.49 4.73 -14.67
N GLY A 199 -7.48 3.77 -13.74
CA GLY A 199 -6.26 3.41 -13.01
C GLY A 199 -6.43 2.31 -11.98
N ASP A 200 -5.37 2.08 -11.21
CA ASP A 200 -5.36 1.11 -10.11
C ASP A 200 -5.90 1.73 -8.82
N PHE A 201 -6.59 0.93 -8.01
CA PHE A 201 -6.93 1.25 -6.64
C PHE A 201 -6.03 0.49 -5.67
N LEU A 202 -5.35 1.22 -4.77
CA LEU A 202 -4.78 0.69 -3.54
C LEU A 202 -5.75 1.02 -2.40
N ILE A 203 -6.36 -0.01 -1.81
CA ILE A 203 -7.40 0.11 -0.78
C ILE A 203 -6.81 -0.22 0.59
N VAL A 204 -7.07 0.65 1.56
CA VAL A 204 -6.59 0.55 2.94
C VAL A 204 -7.79 0.58 3.89
N PRO A 205 -8.35 -0.58 4.30
CA PRO A 205 -9.42 -0.64 5.28
C PRO A 205 -8.98 -0.10 6.64
N GLN A 206 -9.81 0.75 7.24
CA GLN A 206 -9.61 1.27 8.59
C GLN A 206 -10.64 0.69 9.59
N GLN A 207 -11.89 0.53 9.17
CA GLN A 207 -12.99 -0.03 9.95
C GLN A 207 -13.78 -1.01 9.09
N GLY A 208 -14.14 -2.15 9.66
CA GLY A 208 -14.85 -3.21 8.95
C GLY A 208 -13.96 -4.03 8.02
N VAL A 209 -14.38 -5.25 7.76
CA VAL A 209 -13.71 -6.18 6.84
C VAL A 209 -14.38 -6.07 5.48
N LEU A 210 -13.58 -6.01 4.40
CA LEU A 210 -14.07 -6.08 3.04
C LEU A 210 -13.99 -7.51 2.54
N HIS A 211 -15.11 -8.07 2.11
CA HIS A 211 -15.20 -9.33 1.39
C HIS A 211 -15.33 -9.02 -0.10
N LEU A 212 -14.24 -9.25 -0.83
CA LEU A 212 -14.14 -8.95 -2.25
C LEU A 212 -14.40 -10.21 -3.07
N VAL A 213 -15.24 -10.10 -4.08
CA VAL A 213 -15.33 -11.06 -5.18
C VAL A 213 -14.80 -10.38 -6.42
N THR A 214 -13.78 -10.96 -7.05
CA THR A 214 -13.16 -10.45 -8.27
C THR A 214 -13.27 -11.48 -9.40
N GLU A 215 -12.98 -11.08 -10.62
CA GLU A 215 -12.88 -12.03 -11.77
C GLU A 215 -11.76 -13.07 -11.57
N PHE A 216 -10.84 -12.85 -10.64
CA PHE A 216 -9.73 -13.74 -10.32
C PHE A 216 -10.00 -14.68 -9.13
N GLY A 217 -11.07 -14.41 -8.37
CA GLY A 217 -11.43 -15.16 -7.17
C GLY A 217 -11.79 -14.26 -5.99
N LYS A 218 -11.84 -14.83 -4.80
CA LYS A 218 -12.28 -14.17 -3.58
C LYS A 218 -11.12 -13.71 -2.71
N MET A 219 -11.26 -12.53 -2.10
CA MET A 219 -10.32 -12.00 -1.11
C MET A 219 -11.09 -11.44 0.10
N GLN A 220 -10.54 -11.63 1.28
CA GLN A 220 -10.94 -10.91 2.48
C GLN A 220 -9.84 -9.93 2.82
N VAL A 221 -10.17 -8.65 3.05
CA VAL A 221 -9.20 -7.61 3.39
C VAL A 221 -9.64 -6.94 4.69
N SER A 222 -8.85 -7.16 5.73
CA SER A 222 -9.12 -6.66 7.09
C SER A 222 -8.35 -5.37 7.36
N PRO A 223 -8.75 -4.55 8.34
CA PRO A 223 -7.92 -3.46 8.84
C PRO A 223 -6.51 -3.94 9.23
N GLY A 224 -5.48 -3.22 8.77
CA GLY A 224 -4.08 -3.66 8.86
C GLY A 224 -3.58 -4.50 7.66
N GLU A 225 -4.45 -4.76 6.70
CA GLU A 225 -4.10 -5.25 5.37
C GLU A 225 -4.37 -4.19 4.31
N ILE A 226 -3.75 -4.33 3.14
CA ILE A 226 -4.05 -3.56 1.95
C ILE A 226 -4.38 -4.51 0.80
N CYS A 227 -5.12 -4.02 -0.19
CA CYS A 227 -5.23 -4.71 -1.47
C CYS A 227 -5.07 -3.73 -2.63
N VAL A 228 -4.60 -4.26 -3.76
CA VAL A 228 -4.56 -3.55 -5.04
C VAL A 228 -5.48 -4.24 -6.01
N LEU A 229 -6.39 -3.45 -6.57
CA LEU A 229 -7.29 -3.83 -7.66
C LEU A 229 -6.85 -3.02 -8.88
N GLN A 230 -6.23 -3.69 -9.85
CA GLN A 230 -5.67 -3.03 -11.01
C GLN A 230 -6.76 -2.57 -11.97
N GLN A 231 -6.40 -1.64 -12.84
CA GLN A 231 -7.23 -1.07 -13.90
C GLN A 231 -7.97 -2.17 -14.69
N GLY A 232 -9.29 -2.05 -14.80
CA GLY A 232 -10.14 -2.95 -15.60
C GLY A 232 -10.65 -4.20 -14.89
N ILE A 233 -10.11 -4.56 -13.72
CA ILE A 233 -10.55 -5.73 -12.95
C ILE A 233 -11.92 -5.46 -12.34
N ARG A 234 -12.91 -6.32 -12.65
CA ARG A 234 -14.25 -6.28 -12.07
C ARG A 234 -14.25 -6.84 -10.66
N PHE A 235 -14.91 -6.15 -9.73
CA PHE A 235 -15.05 -6.61 -8.36
C PHE A 235 -16.38 -6.18 -7.73
N ASN A 236 -16.76 -6.92 -6.70
CA ASN A 236 -17.88 -6.64 -5.81
C ASN A 236 -17.36 -6.56 -4.38
N VAL A 237 -17.95 -5.70 -3.57
CA VAL A 237 -17.62 -5.54 -2.15
C VAL A 237 -18.82 -5.90 -1.31
N ALA A 238 -18.66 -6.90 -0.43
CA ALA A 238 -19.59 -7.20 0.63
C ALA A 238 -19.01 -6.78 1.98
N VAL A 239 -19.87 -6.27 2.86
CA VAL A 239 -19.53 -5.82 4.21
C VAL A 239 -20.52 -6.38 5.23
N GLU A 240 -20.06 -6.62 6.45
CA GLU A 240 -20.93 -7.12 7.55
C GLU A 240 -21.61 -5.97 8.33
N GLY A 241 -21.21 -4.73 8.08
CA GLY A 241 -21.74 -3.54 8.76
C GLY A 241 -20.97 -2.29 8.33
N GLU A 242 -20.94 -1.29 9.18
CA GLU A 242 -20.23 -0.03 8.95
C GLU A 242 -18.77 -0.29 8.58
N SER A 243 -18.37 0.21 7.42
CA SER A 243 -17.03 0.03 6.88
C SER A 243 -16.50 1.33 6.33
N ARG A 244 -15.24 1.63 6.67
CA ARG A 244 -14.53 2.85 6.27
C ARG A 244 -13.08 2.53 5.93
N GLY A 245 -12.54 3.26 4.99
CA GLY A 245 -11.12 3.20 4.66
C GLY A 245 -10.74 4.23 3.61
N TYR A 246 -9.52 4.09 3.13
CA TYR A 246 -8.91 5.04 2.21
C TYR A 246 -8.52 4.32 0.93
N ILE A 247 -8.49 5.08 -0.16
CA ILE A 247 -8.09 4.56 -1.46
C ILE A 247 -7.12 5.56 -2.09
N MET A 248 -5.99 5.04 -2.57
CA MET A 248 -5.14 5.76 -3.51
C MET A 248 -5.40 5.23 -4.91
N GLU A 249 -5.83 6.11 -5.79
CA GLU A 249 -5.98 5.86 -7.22
C GLU A 249 -4.76 6.41 -7.96
N VAL A 250 -4.20 5.63 -8.88
CA VAL A 250 -3.06 6.06 -9.70
C VAL A 250 -3.41 5.90 -11.18
N PHE A 251 -3.13 6.95 -11.98
CA PHE A 251 -3.44 6.96 -13.42
C PHE A 251 -2.22 6.67 -14.29
N ASN A 252 -1.02 6.67 -13.71
CA ASN A 252 0.25 6.61 -14.46
C ASN A 252 0.60 5.21 -14.93
N SER A 253 0.67 4.29 -13.99
CA SER A 253 1.17 2.93 -14.13
C SER A 253 0.55 2.06 -13.03
N HIS A 254 1.14 0.89 -12.80
CA HIS A 254 0.72 -0.04 -11.76
C HIS A 254 1.59 0.11 -10.51
N PHE A 255 1.05 -0.32 -9.37
CA PHE A 255 1.84 -0.43 -8.15
C PHE A 255 2.88 -1.55 -8.29
N GLU A 256 4.12 -1.23 -7.93
CA GLU A 256 5.25 -2.14 -7.91
C GLU A 256 6.01 -2.06 -6.58
N LEU A 257 6.87 -3.02 -6.32
CA LEU A 257 7.79 -2.93 -5.17
C LEU A 257 8.78 -1.80 -5.40
N PRO A 258 9.14 -1.04 -4.33
CA PRO A 258 10.11 0.03 -4.46
C PRO A 258 11.49 -0.50 -4.83
N ASN A 259 12.33 0.36 -5.42
CA ASN A 259 13.73 0.03 -5.63
C ASN A 259 14.40 -0.16 -4.27
N LEU A 260 14.95 -1.35 -4.05
CA LEU A 260 15.53 -1.72 -2.76
C LEU A 260 16.86 -1.00 -2.46
N GLY A 261 17.57 -0.52 -3.48
CA GLY A 261 18.82 0.19 -3.31
C GLY A 261 19.78 -0.58 -2.40
N VAL A 262 20.15 0.05 -1.28
CA VAL A 262 21.07 -0.53 -0.28
C VAL A 262 20.46 -1.66 0.56
N VAL A 263 19.14 -1.80 0.57
CA VAL A 263 18.44 -2.85 1.34
C VAL A 263 18.65 -4.23 0.71
N GLY A 264 18.81 -4.29 -0.61
CA GLY A 264 19.11 -5.52 -1.34
C GLY A 264 17.90 -6.44 -1.53
N ALA A 265 18.18 -7.72 -1.81
CA ALA A 265 17.19 -8.69 -2.28
C ALA A 265 16.10 -9.06 -1.24
N ASN A 266 16.36 -8.89 0.05
CA ASN A 266 15.41 -9.28 1.10
C ASN A 266 14.28 -8.27 1.30
N GLY A 267 14.40 -7.05 0.79
CA GLY A 267 13.37 -6.03 0.79
C GLY A 267 12.64 -5.80 2.12
N LEU A 268 11.96 -4.68 2.22
CA LEU A 268 11.14 -4.36 3.41
C LEU A 268 9.77 -5.05 3.33
N ALA A 269 9.13 -5.01 2.16
CA ALA A 269 7.94 -5.82 1.85
C ALA A 269 8.36 -7.03 1.00
N SER A 270 8.50 -8.20 1.64
CA SER A 270 8.93 -9.41 0.92
C SER A 270 7.88 -9.86 -0.11
N PRO A 271 8.27 -10.12 -1.37
CA PRO A 271 7.35 -10.60 -2.41
C PRO A 271 6.52 -11.82 -2.00
N ARG A 272 7.09 -12.74 -1.23
CA ARG A 272 6.42 -13.98 -0.77
C ARG A 272 5.21 -13.75 0.14
N HIS A 273 5.03 -12.55 0.70
CA HIS A 273 3.94 -12.23 1.61
C HIS A 273 2.74 -11.58 0.91
N PHE A 274 2.87 -11.32 -0.39
CA PHE A 274 1.74 -10.88 -1.21
C PHE A 274 0.89 -12.08 -1.62
N LEU A 275 -0.42 -11.92 -1.56
CA LEU A 275 -1.40 -12.97 -1.75
C LEU A 275 -2.35 -12.60 -2.88
N THR A 276 -2.44 -13.47 -3.88
CA THR A 276 -3.34 -13.37 -5.03
C THR A 276 -4.44 -14.42 -4.92
N PRO A 277 -5.73 -14.13 -5.21
CA PRO A 277 -6.80 -15.09 -5.00
C PRO A 277 -6.67 -16.30 -5.95
N VAL A 278 -7.08 -17.46 -5.46
CA VAL A 278 -7.30 -18.65 -6.29
C VAL A 278 -8.59 -18.47 -7.07
N ALA A 279 -8.63 -18.93 -8.33
CA ALA A 279 -9.79 -18.85 -9.18
C ALA A 279 -11.05 -19.39 -8.48
N TRP A 280 -12.11 -18.63 -8.59
CA TRP A 280 -13.45 -19.00 -8.12
C TRP A 280 -14.47 -18.37 -9.05
N TYR A 281 -15.50 -19.13 -9.44
CA TYR A 281 -16.56 -18.63 -10.30
C TYR A 281 -17.95 -18.93 -9.74
N GLU A 282 -18.92 -18.16 -10.23
CA GLU A 282 -20.33 -18.48 -10.12
C GLU A 282 -21.00 -18.51 -11.51
N ASP A 283 -21.82 -19.52 -11.71
CA ASP A 283 -22.64 -19.67 -12.92
C ASP A 283 -24.07 -19.27 -12.57
N ARG A 284 -24.36 -17.97 -12.69
CA ARG A 284 -25.68 -17.38 -12.40
C ARG A 284 -26.24 -16.71 -13.64
N ASP A 285 -27.27 -17.33 -14.17
CA ASP A 285 -28.04 -16.83 -15.31
C ASP A 285 -29.38 -16.24 -14.88
N ASN A 286 -30.00 -15.50 -15.78
CA ASN A 286 -31.32 -14.88 -15.62
C ASN A 286 -31.41 -13.97 -14.39
N VAL A 287 -30.32 -13.28 -14.06
CA VAL A 287 -30.23 -12.26 -13.04
C VAL A 287 -29.92 -10.92 -13.70
N THR A 288 -30.49 -9.82 -13.19
CA THR A 288 -30.04 -8.50 -13.62
C THR A 288 -28.83 -8.10 -12.79
N TYR A 289 -27.68 -8.03 -13.44
CA TYR A 289 -26.42 -7.64 -12.82
C TYR A 289 -25.99 -6.29 -13.38
N SER A 290 -25.80 -5.29 -12.51
CA SER A 290 -25.36 -3.96 -12.93
C SER A 290 -23.84 -3.85 -12.91
N VAL A 291 -23.26 -3.56 -14.05
CA VAL A 291 -21.81 -3.35 -14.25
C VAL A 291 -21.54 -1.85 -14.24
N ILE A 292 -20.85 -1.38 -13.21
CA ILE A 292 -20.49 0.04 -13.04
C ILE A 292 -19.02 0.22 -13.41
N THR A 293 -18.71 1.25 -14.19
CA THR A 293 -17.34 1.62 -14.54
C THR A 293 -17.06 3.10 -14.25
N LYS A 294 -15.87 3.38 -13.75
CA LYS A 294 -15.29 4.71 -13.81
C LYS A 294 -14.50 4.84 -15.11
N PHE A 295 -14.85 5.80 -15.94
CA PHE A 295 -14.22 6.06 -17.22
C PHE A 295 -14.05 7.56 -17.45
N GLN A 296 -12.81 8.01 -17.64
CA GLN A 296 -12.44 9.42 -17.79
C GLN A 296 -13.01 10.32 -16.68
N GLY A 297 -12.93 9.85 -15.42
CA GLY A 297 -13.39 10.58 -14.25
C GLY A 297 -14.90 10.56 -14.02
N ALA A 298 -15.69 9.89 -14.85
CA ALA A 298 -17.14 9.79 -14.71
C ALA A 298 -17.62 8.35 -14.51
N LEU A 299 -18.77 8.17 -13.87
CA LEU A 299 -19.38 6.86 -13.65
C LEU A 299 -20.40 6.52 -14.72
N PHE A 300 -20.35 5.29 -15.19
CA PHE A 300 -21.30 4.71 -16.13
C PHE A 300 -21.79 3.36 -15.63
N MET A 301 -22.96 2.93 -16.08
CA MET A 301 -23.56 1.66 -15.72
C MET A 301 -24.16 1.01 -16.96
N ALA A 302 -23.96 -0.29 -17.06
CA ALA A 302 -24.62 -1.19 -18.02
C ALA A 302 -25.22 -2.38 -17.26
N ASP A 303 -26.21 -3.03 -17.84
CA ASP A 303 -26.81 -4.24 -17.29
C ASP A 303 -26.43 -5.45 -18.12
N GLN A 304 -26.27 -6.57 -17.47
CA GLN A 304 -26.12 -7.89 -18.09
C GLN A 304 -27.00 -8.92 -17.38
N ASN A 305 -27.35 -10.01 -18.06
CA ASN A 305 -28.29 -11.03 -17.56
C ASN A 305 -27.60 -12.23 -16.86
N HIS A 306 -26.34 -12.07 -16.47
CA HIS A 306 -25.53 -13.09 -15.83
C HIS A 306 -24.52 -12.45 -14.88
N SER A 307 -23.93 -13.26 -13.98
CA SER A 307 -22.86 -12.79 -13.11
C SER A 307 -21.59 -12.47 -13.91
N PRO A 308 -20.88 -11.36 -13.64
CA PRO A 308 -19.57 -11.06 -14.22
C PRO A 308 -18.43 -11.86 -13.59
N PHE A 309 -18.69 -12.61 -12.50
CA PHE A 309 -17.69 -13.42 -11.78
C PHE A 309 -17.72 -14.87 -12.27
N ASP A 310 -17.68 -15.06 -13.57
CA ASP A 310 -17.84 -16.31 -14.29
C ASP A 310 -16.52 -16.86 -14.87
N VAL A 311 -15.38 -16.36 -14.38
CA VAL A 311 -14.04 -16.82 -14.78
C VAL A 311 -13.69 -18.09 -14.03
N VAL A 312 -13.66 -19.20 -14.75
CA VAL A 312 -13.42 -20.54 -14.21
C VAL A 312 -11.93 -20.79 -13.97
N ALA A 313 -11.08 -20.20 -14.82
CA ALA A 313 -9.64 -20.33 -14.73
C ALA A 313 -8.96 -19.09 -15.31
N TRP A 314 -7.75 -18.82 -14.86
CA TRP A 314 -6.95 -17.70 -15.37
C TRP A 314 -5.45 -18.00 -15.20
N HIS A 315 -4.62 -17.35 -16.00
CA HIS A 315 -3.19 -17.30 -15.82
C HIS A 315 -2.63 -15.94 -16.25
N GLY A 316 -1.50 -15.56 -15.69
CA GLY A 316 -0.80 -14.33 -16.00
C GLY A 316 -0.25 -13.63 -14.76
N ASN A 317 0.27 -12.43 -14.96
CA ASN A 317 0.88 -11.60 -13.92
C ASN A 317 0.10 -10.30 -13.63
N TYR A 318 -1.02 -10.09 -14.30
CA TYR A 318 -1.93 -8.98 -14.05
C TYR A 318 -3.13 -9.50 -13.26
N ALA A 319 -3.01 -9.49 -11.93
CA ALA A 319 -4.00 -10.06 -11.02
C ALA A 319 -4.05 -9.26 -9.72
N PRO A 320 -5.22 -9.17 -9.05
CA PRO A 320 -5.34 -8.44 -7.79
C PRO A 320 -4.55 -9.15 -6.70
N PHE A 321 -4.08 -8.35 -5.74
CA PHE A 321 -3.34 -8.91 -4.60
C PHE A 321 -3.64 -8.16 -3.32
N LYS A 322 -3.36 -8.81 -2.19
CA LYS A 322 -3.37 -8.21 -0.85
C LYS A 322 -2.05 -8.42 -0.14
N TYR A 323 -1.79 -7.59 0.88
CA TYR A 323 -0.61 -7.68 1.72
C TYR A 323 -0.96 -7.31 3.17
N ASN A 324 -0.46 -8.10 4.12
CA ASN A 324 -0.61 -7.81 5.54
C ASN A 324 0.54 -6.92 6.02
N LEU A 325 0.23 -5.73 6.49
CA LEU A 325 1.21 -4.72 6.91
C LEU A 325 2.06 -5.15 8.12
N LYS A 326 1.61 -6.14 8.90
CA LYS A 326 2.41 -6.73 9.98
C LYS A 326 3.63 -7.49 9.48
N ASN A 327 3.64 -7.92 8.21
CA ASN A 327 4.75 -8.65 7.61
C ASN A 327 5.87 -7.72 7.12
N PHE A 328 5.69 -6.40 7.23
CA PHE A 328 6.68 -5.42 6.79
C PHE A 328 7.90 -5.43 7.71
N GLN A 329 9.09 -5.52 7.11
CA GLN A 329 10.35 -5.48 7.84
C GLN A 329 10.79 -4.04 8.05
N VAL A 330 11.04 -3.66 9.30
CA VAL A 330 11.52 -2.33 9.64
C VAL A 330 13.04 -2.32 9.80
N MET A 331 13.66 -1.19 9.45
CA MET A 331 15.09 -0.98 9.63
C MET A 331 15.36 0.22 10.53
N GLY A 332 16.51 0.21 11.20
CA GLY A 332 16.99 1.29 12.04
C GLY A 332 18.51 1.31 12.13
N SER A 333 19.08 2.39 12.64
CA SER A 333 20.50 2.56 12.93
C SER A 333 20.72 2.69 14.43
N VAL A 334 21.90 2.28 14.93
CA VAL A 334 22.32 2.45 16.33
C VAL A 334 23.17 3.69 16.55
N SER A 335 23.86 4.19 15.53
CA SER A 335 24.91 5.23 15.67
C SER A 335 24.56 6.55 14.98
N PHE A 336 23.61 6.55 14.05
CA PHE A 336 23.24 7.71 13.24
C PHE A 336 21.73 7.89 13.24
N ASP A 337 21.30 9.00 12.64
CA ASP A 337 19.91 9.33 12.48
C ASP A 337 19.08 8.18 11.90
N THR A 338 17.81 8.20 12.26
CA THR A 338 16.82 7.28 11.66
C THR A 338 16.80 7.52 10.15
N PRO A 339 16.82 6.46 9.35
CA PRO A 339 16.63 6.57 7.92
C PRO A 339 15.36 7.35 7.59
N ASP A 340 15.34 7.99 6.44
CA ASP A 340 14.16 8.68 5.90
C ASP A 340 12.94 7.76 5.92
N SER A 341 11.77 8.31 6.19
CA SER A 341 10.48 7.58 6.18
C SER A 341 10.20 6.89 4.85
N SER A 342 10.80 7.33 3.74
CA SER A 342 10.76 6.66 2.44
C SER A 342 11.28 5.21 2.48
N LEU A 343 12.10 4.84 3.47
CA LEU A 343 12.51 3.46 3.69
C LEU A 343 11.38 2.54 4.17
N TYR A 344 10.27 3.09 4.61
CA TYR A 344 9.09 2.30 5.00
C TYR A 344 8.05 2.20 3.88
N THR A 345 8.48 2.36 2.64
CA THR A 345 7.65 2.23 1.46
C THR A 345 7.30 0.77 1.20
N VAL A 346 6.01 0.47 1.18
CA VAL A 346 5.48 -0.87 0.87
C VAL A 346 5.36 -1.06 -0.64
N LEU A 347 4.75 -0.08 -1.31
CA LEU A 347 4.51 -0.08 -2.75
C LEU A 347 4.77 1.32 -3.32
N THR A 348 5.16 1.36 -4.57
CA THR A 348 5.33 2.60 -5.34
C THR A 348 4.67 2.48 -6.71
N CYS A 349 4.26 3.60 -7.29
CA CYS A 349 3.83 3.70 -8.67
C CYS A 349 4.81 4.63 -9.41
N PRO A 350 5.52 4.16 -10.44
CA PRO A 350 6.47 5.01 -11.16
C PRO A 350 5.77 6.12 -11.93
N SER A 351 6.40 7.29 -12.01
CA SER A 351 5.99 8.37 -12.91
C SER A 351 6.69 8.24 -14.27
N ARG A 352 6.42 9.18 -15.16
CA ARG A 352 7.13 9.31 -16.43
C ARG A 352 8.59 9.78 -16.26
N THR A 353 8.90 10.38 -15.11
CA THR A 353 10.25 10.83 -14.78
C THR A 353 10.98 9.72 -14.01
N PRO A 354 12.05 9.13 -14.53
CA PRO A 354 12.81 8.10 -13.84
C PRO A 354 13.28 8.56 -12.45
N GLY A 355 13.12 7.69 -11.44
CA GLY A 355 13.54 7.95 -10.07
C GLY A 355 12.57 8.82 -9.25
N ILE A 356 11.51 9.35 -9.86
CA ILE A 356 10.45 10.10 -9.16
C ILE A 356 9.16 9.29 -9.21
N PRO A 357 8.62 8.82 -8.09
CA PRO A 357 7.35 8.10 -8.08
C PRO A 357 6.18 9.05 -8.31
N ALA A 358 5.17 8.61 -9.07
CA ALA A 358 3.88 9.30 -9.12
C ALA A 358 3.18 9.20 -7.77
N ALA A 359 3.30 8.03 -7.14
CA ALA A 359 2.72 7.74 -5.85
C ALA A 359 3.57 6.72 -5.08
N SER A 360 3.58 6.84 -3.75
CA SER A 360 4.14 5.84 -2.84
C SER A 360 3.18 5.59 -1.69
N PHE A 361 3.10 4.34 -1.26
CA PHE A 361 2.41 3.93 -0.06
C PHE A 361 3.45 3.56 0.99
N THR A 362 3.56 4.38 2.03
CA THR A 362 4.49 4.20 3.14
C THR A 362 3.72 3.95 4.43
N ILE A 363 4.33 3.30 5.40
CA ILE A 363 3.72 3.04 6.71
C ILE A 363 4.62 3.50 7.85
N CYS A 364 4.01 3.75 9.00
CA CYS A 364 4.68 4.01 10.27
C CYS A 364 4.33 2.88 11.24
N PRO A 365 5.00 1.71 11.13
CA PRO A 365 4.68 0.56 11.95
C PRO A 365 5.40 0.63 13.31
N PRO A 366 5.01 -0.23 14.29
CA PRO A 366 5.79 -0.44 15.50
C PRO A 366 7.23 -0.86 15.18
N ARG A 367 8.20 -0.20 15.82
CA ARG A 367 9.63 -0.43 15.53
C ARG A 367 10.53 -0.04 16.69
N TRP A 368 11.75 -0.58 16.69
CA TRP A 368 12.83 -0.11 17.53
C TRP A 368 13.47 1.13 16.91
N HIS A 369 13.54 2.20 17.68
CA HIS A 369 14.33 3.37 17.35
C HIS A 369 15.65 3.29 18.10
N CYS A 370 16.71 3.00 17.38
CA CYS A 370 18.01 2.64 17.94
C CYS A 370 19.05 3.76 17.88
N ALA A 371 18.80 4.83 17.14
CA ALA A 371 19.74 5.94 16.98
C ALA A 371 20.08 6.61 18.31
N GLU A 372 21.37 6.83 18.55
CA GLU A 372 21.90 7.50 19.74
C GLU A 372 21.88 9.01 19.55
N LYS A 373 21.68 9.77 20.64
CA LYS A 373 21.75 11.23 20.67
C LYS A 373 20.94 11.93 19.57
N THR A 374 19.91 11.28 19.08
CA THR A 374 19.08 11.74 17.97
C THR A 374 17.68 12.07 18.47
N PHE A 375 17.10 13.12 17.94
CA PHE A 375 15.71 13.48 18.18
C PHE A 375 14.78 12.39 17.64
N LYS A 376 14.16 11.59 18.52
CA LYS A 376 13.39 10.39 18.19
C LYS A 376 11.95 10.66 17.73
N LYS A 377 11.66 11.83 17.23
CA LYS A 377 10.36 12.23 16.69
C LYS A 377 10.53 12.65 15.23
N PRO A 378 9.46 12.66 14.43
CA PRO A 378 9.54 13.25 13.10
C PRO A 378 10.13 14.67 13.16
N TYR A 379 11.02 14.99 12.26
CA TYR A 379 11.65 16.30 12.18
C TYR A 379 10.76 17.32 11.46
N PHE A 380 11.01 18.61 11.66
CA PHE A 380 10.38 19.67 10.87
C PHE A 380 10.94 19.65 9.44
N HIS A 381 10.08 19.67 8.45
CA HIS A 381 10.51 19.63 7.06
C HIS A 381 9.52 20.29 6.10
N ARG A 382 9.95 20.46 4.87
CA ARG A 382 9.17 20.82 3.69
C ARG A 382 9.51 19.81 2.62
N SER A 383 8.52 19.02 2.20
CA SER A 383 8.70 17.95 1.24
C SER A 383 8.43 18.42 -0.20
N ALA A 384 9.19 17.89 -1.16
CA ALA A 384 8.89 18.02 -2.59
C ALA A 384 7.70 17.15 -3.02
N MET A 385 7.11 16.38 -2.10
CA MET A 385 5.93 15.56 -2.32
C MET A 385 4.76 16.07 -1.48
N SER A 386 3.54 15.92 -1.98
CA SER A 386 2.34 16.02 -1.16
C SER A 386 2.15 14.72 -0.38
N GLU A 387 1.72 14.80 0.89
CA GLU A 387 1.52 13.66 1.78
C GLU A 387 0.10 13.66 2.35
N VAL A 388 -0.64 12.59 2.11
CA VAL A 388 -1.88 12.30 2.86
C VAL A 388 -1.58 11.24 3.90
N ILE A 389 -1.70 11.59 5.18
CA ILE A 389 -1.45 10.70 6.31
C ILE A 389 -2.79 10.22 6.85
N GLY A 390 -2.95 8.89 7.00
CA GLY A 390 -4.10 8.28 7.66
C GLY A 390 -3.67 7.49 8.90
N LEU A 391 -4.55 7.44 9.89
CA LEU A 391 -4.34 6.65 11.12
C LEU A 391 -5.32 5.49 11.13
N LEU A 392 -4.80 4.25 11.11
CA LEU A 392 -5.63 3.05 11.13
C LEU A 392 -6.09 2.72 12.55
N TYR A 393 -5.15 2.72 13.50
CA TYR A 393 -5.43 2.51 14.93
C TYR A 393 -4.31 3.09 15.79
N GLY A 394 -4.58 3.26 17.09
CA GLY A 394 -3.64 3.78 18.06
C GLY A 394 -3.43 5.28 17.98
N GLN A 395 -2.20 5.72 18.20
CA GLN A 395 -1.79 7.12 18.20
C GLN A 395 -0.58 7.34 17.29
N TYR A 396 -0.63 8.37 16.45
CA TYR A 396 0.51 8.73 15.60
C TYR A 396 1.60 9.44 16.42
N GLU A 397 2.85 9.01 16.26
CA GLU A 397 4.00 9.46 17.07
C GLU A 397 4.39 10.93 16.93
N GLY A 398 3.99 11.57 15.84
CA GLY A 398 4.29 12.99 15.55
C GLY A 398 3.15 13.95 15.86
N LYS A 399 2.03 13.47 16.37
CA LYS A 399 0.81 14.26 16.59
C LYS A 399 0.19 13.94 17.96
N ASN A 400 -0.48 14.93 18.53
CA ASN A 400 -1.23 14.74 19.77
C ASN A 400 -2.51 13.91 19.59
N SER A 401 -3.25 13.71 20.68
CA SER A 401 -4.48 12.93 20.73
C SER A 401 -5.63 13.45 19.83
N LYS A 402 -5.54 14.66 19.27
CA LYS A 402 -6.54 15.19 18.33
C LYS A 402 -6.53 14.47 16.98
N PHE A 403 -5.39 13.86 16.57
CA PHE A 403 -5.33 13.02 15.37
C PHE A 403 -5.78 11.60 15.71
N ARG A 404 -6.99 11.24 15.36
CA ARG A 404 -7.67 9.99 15.76
C ARG A 404 -7.81 9.01 14.58
N PRO A 405 -7.89 7.68 14.85
CA PRO A 405 -8.16 6.67 13.82
C PRO A 405 -9.39 6.99 12.99
N GLY A 406 -9.26 6.85 11.67
CA GLY A 406 -10.30 7.20 10.70
C GLY A 406 -10.27 8.65 10.23
N GLY A 407 -9.38 9.48 10.78
CA GLY A 407 -9.07 10.82 10.29
C GLY A 407 -7.92 10.84 9.29
N ALA A 408 -7.65 11.99 8.70
CA ALA A 408 -6.56 12.21 7.76
C ALA A 408 -5.87 13.56 7.99
N CYS A 409 -4.64 13.69 7.50
CA CYS A 409 -3.95 14.97 7.33
C CYS A 409 -3.46 15.08 5.88
N LEU A 410 -3.46 16.29 5.32
CA LEU A 410 -2.78 16.60 4.07
C LEU A 410 -1.73 17.67 4.33
N HIS A 411 -0.50 17.37 3.94
CA HIS A 411 0.57 18.35 3.83
C HIS A 411 0.91 18.50 2.35
N GLY A 412 0.50 19.60 1.78
CA GLY A 412 0.76 19.90 0.36
C GLY A 412 2.25 20.03 0.08
N MET A 413 2.62 19.94 -1.18
CA MET A 413 4.00 20.16 -1.65
C MET A 413 4.57 21.47 -1.07
N MET A 414 5.76 21.40 -0.49
CA MET A 414 6.48 22.50 0.17
C MET A 414 5.77 23.13 1.37
N SER A 415 4.67 22.58 1.86
CA SER A 415 4.07 23.01 3.13
C SER A 415 4.95 22.59 4.30
N ALA A 416 5.36 23.54 5.15
CA ALA A 416 6.17 23.27 6.33
C ALA A 416 5.34 22.49 7.37
N HIS A 417 5.88 21.38 7.88
CA HIS A 417 5.20 20.58 8.91
C HIS A 417 6.20 19.78 9.75
N GLY A 418 5.72 19.16 10.80
CA GLY A 418 6.54 18.41 11.75
C GLY A 418 5.76 18.00 12.98
N PRO A 419 6.45 17.68 14.10
CA PRO A 419 5.80 17.40 15.37
C PRO A 419 5.07 18.63 15.89
N ASP A 420 3.98 18.44 16.62
CA ASP A 420 3.37 19.55 17.35
C ASP A 420 4.25 19.98 18.54
N THR A 421 3.95 21.16 19.12
CA THR A 421 4.74 21.75 20.20
C THR A 421 4.94 20.79 21.37
N GLU A 422 3.88 20.12 21.83
CA GLU A 422 3.95 19.18 22.94
C GLU A 422 4.86 17.99 22.63
N THR A 423 4.71 17.41 21.45
CA THR A 423 5.54 16.29 20.98
C THR A 423 7.01 16.69 20.83
N TYR A 424 7.27 17.90 20.33
CA TYR A 424 8.62 18.42 20.21
C TYR A 424 9.27 18.64 21.58
N GLU A 425 8.62 19.36 22.50
CA GLU A 425 9.16 19.65 23.84
C GLU A 425 9.45 18.37 24.62
N LYS A 426 8.53 17.40 24.57
CA LYS A 426 8.74 16.08 25.17
C LYS A 426 9.90 15.33 24.54
N GLY A 427 10.04 15.36 23.23
CA GLY A 427 11.15 14.71 22.52
C GLY A 427 12.50 15.38 22.80
N ALA A 428 12.55 16.70 22.83
CA ALA A 428 13.76 17.47 23.06
C ALA A 428 14.26 17.41 24.52
N SER A 429 13.35 17.23 25.50
CA SER A 429 13.71 17.12 26.92
C SER A 429 14.19 15.72 27.31
N THR A 430 14.12 14.73 26.44
CA THR A 430 14.47 13.35 26.74
C THR A 430 15.96 13.13 26.54
N ASN A 431 16.72 12.94 27.62
CA ASN A 431 18.13 12.51 27.60
C ASN A 431 18.29 11.00 27.34
N ASP A 432 17.34 10.38 26.68
CA ASP A 432 17.31 8.94 26.46
C ASP A 432 18.17 8.57 25.25
N VAL A 433 19.37 8.07 25.54
CA VAL A 433 20.32 7.55 24.55
C VAL A 433 20.13 6.07 24.26
N LYS A 434 19.16 5.40 24.94
CA LYS A 434 18.92 3.97 24.78
C LYS A 434 17.96 3.69 23.61
N PRO A 435 18.10 2.52 22.97
CA PRO A 435 17.09 2.04 22.06
C PRO A 435 15.70 2.06 22.72
N ALA A 436 14.71 2.54 22.01
CA ALA A 436 13.33 2.61 22.47
C ALA A 436 12.39 1.99 21.45
N ARG A 437 11.40 1.25 21.92
CA ARG A 437 10.33 0.77 21.07
C ARG A 437 9.28 1.86 20.91
N ILE A 438 8.92 2.18 19.68
CA ILE A 438 7.95 3.22 19.35
C ILE A 438 6.84 2.67 18.45
N GLY A 439 5.66 3.28 18.54
CA GLY A 439 4.51 2.93 17.70
C GLY A 439 3.75 1.68 18.14
N ASP A 440 4.06 1.07 19.30
CA ASP A 440 3.33 -0.09 19.78
C ASP A 440 1.83 0.20 19.93
N GLY A 441 1.00 -0.73 19.44
CA GLY A 441 -0.45 -0.54 19.41
C GLY A 441 -0.93 0.51 18.40
N SER A 442 -0.08 0.97 17.48
CA SER A 442 -0.42 2.01 16.51
C SER A 442 -0.01 1.61 15.09
N LEU A 443 -0.77 2.07 14.11
CA LEU A 443 -0.39 1.97 12.71
C LEU A 443 -0.93 3.17 11.93
N ALA A 444 -0.04 3.97 11.39
CA ALA A 444 -0.35 5.02 10.44
C ALA A 444 0.25 4.68 9.07
N PHE A 445 -0.29 5.30 8.04
CA PHE A 445 0.21 5.20 6.68
C PHE A 445 0.28 6.58 6.04
N LYS A 446 1.04 6.67 4.94
CA LYS A 446 1.08 7.85 4.09
C LYS A 446 0.84 7.45 2.63
N PHE A 447 0.05 8.24 1.95
CA PHE A 447 0.02 8.34 0.49
C PHE A 447 0.87 9.54 0.09
N GLU A 448 2.02 9.30 -0.47
CA GLU A 448 2.94 10.34 -0.94
C GLU A 448 2.86 10.45 -2.46
N SER A 449 2.93 11.67 -2.99
CA SER A 449 2.85 11.91 -4.43
C SER A 449 3.71 13.08 -4.85
N SER A 450 4.40 12.93 -5.97
CA SER A 450 5.14 14.02 -6.63
C SER A 450 4.22 15.08 -7.28
N PHE A 451 2.92 14.88 -7.24
CA PHE A 451 1.95 15.87 -7.69
C PHE A 451 1.55 16.81 -6.55
N SER A 452 1.35 18.09 -6.86
CA SER A 452 0.71 19.03 -5.96
C SER A 452 -0.80 18.73 -5.93
N MET A 453 -1.28 18.18 -4.83
CA MET A 453 -2.68 17.76 -4.69
C MET A 453 -3.59 18.93 -4.36
N SER A 454 -4.67 19.09 -5.12
CA SER A 454 -5.80 19.96 -4.81
C SER A 454 -6.82 19.21 -3.97
N VAL A 455 -7.43 19.89 -3.01
CA VAL A 455 -8.53 19.35 -2.19
C VAL A 455 -9.85 19.64 -2.92
N THR A 456 -10.74 18.66 -2.95
CA THR A 456 -12.07 18.84 -3.55
C THR A 456 -12.98 19.68 -2.65
N LYS A 457 -14.04 20.24 -3.20
CA LYS A 457 -15.08 20.92 -2.43
C LYS A 457 -15.69 20.04 -1.33
N TRP A 458 -15.82 18.72 -1.59
CA TRP A 458 -16.25 17.80 -0.56
C TRP A 458 -15.24 17.71 0.59
N GLY A 459 -13.96 17.63 0.27
CA GLY A 459 -12.87 17.56 1.26
C GLY A 459 -12.75 18.84 2.10
N ASN A 460 -12.92 20.02 1.48
CA ASN A 460 -12.83 21.30 2.17
C ASN A 460 -14.08 21.62 3.02
N GLU A 461 -15.27 21.34 2.53
CA GLU A 461 -16.52 21.82 3.13
C GLU A 461 -17.53 20.70 3.43
N ALA A 462 -17.97 19.97 2.39
CA ALA A 462 -19.16 19.13 2.49
C ALA A 462 -18.98 17.90 3.40
N CYS A 463 -17.74 17.45 3.64
CA CYS A 463 -17.48 16.37 4.60
C CYS A 463 -17.69 16.81 6.06
N ASN A 464 -17.67 18.14 6.34
CA ASN A 464 -17.80 18.73 7.67
C ASN A 464 -16.84 18.12 8.72
N LYS A 465 -15.59 17.83 8.31
CA LYS A 465 -14.56 17.18 9.12
C LYS A 465 -13.25 17.95 9.22
N VAL A 466 -13.12 19.06 8.52
CA VAL A 466 -11.91 19.88 8.57
C VAL A 466 -11.70 20.42 9.98
N ASP A 467 -10.50 20.23 10.51
CA ASP A 467 -10.06 20.80 11.78
C ASP A 467 -9.46 22.18 11.54
N HIS A 468 -10.27 23.20 11.70
CA HIS A 468 -9.88 24.60 11.49
C HIS A 468 -8.87 25.12 12.52
N GLU A 469 -8.64 24.41 13.61
CA GLU A 469 -7.68 24.76 14.66
C GLU A 469 -6.34 24.03 14.52
N TYR A 470 -6.16 23.22 13.44
CA TYR A 470 -4.97 22.39 13.32
C TYR A 470 -3.66 23.19 13.40
N PHE A 471 -3.59 24.38 12.81
CA PHE A 471 -2.41 25.25 12.83
C PHE A 471 -1.99 25.68 14.24
N LEU A 472 -2.92 25.71 15.21
CA LEU A 472 -2.65 26.11 16.59
C LEU A 472 -1.66 25.18 17.30
N CYS A 473 -1.51 23.94 16.81
CA CYS A 473 -0.59 22.97 17.42
C CYS A 473 0.90 23.40 17.34
N TRP A 474 1.25 24.39 16.51
CA TRP A 474 2.59 24.92 16.37
C TRP A 474 2.76 26.34 16.91
N GLN A 475 1.68 27.06 17.28
CA GLN A 475 1.75 28.49 17.62
C GLN A 475 2.47 28.76 18.94
N ASN A 476 2.62 27.77 19.81
CA ASN A 476 3.30 27.89 21.11
C ASN A 476 4.76 27.44 21.07
N MET A 477 5.37 27.28 19.89
CA MET A 477 6.79 26.94 19.75
C MET A 477 7.65 28.07 20.35
N LYS A 478 8.53 27.70 21.30
CA LYS A 478 9.40 28.64 21.98
C LYS A 478 10.62 29.01 21.13
N ARG A 479 11.11 30.22 21.31
CA ARG A 479 12.43 30.59 20.82
C ARG A 479 13.48 30.10 21.81
N ASN A 480 14.17 29.01 21.48
CA ASN A 480 15.19 28.39 22.35
C ASN A 480 16.62 28.90 22.02
N PHE A 481 16.77 29.64 20.94
CA PHE A 481 18.09 30.13 20.50
C PHE A 481 18.70 31.06 21.53
N ASN A 482 19.88 30.68 22.03
CA ASN A 482 20.74 31.53 22.89
C ASN A 482 22.16 31.54 22.29
N PRO A 483 22.66 32.71 21.82
CA PRO A 483 23.99 32.81 21.21
C PRO A 483 25.12 32.60 22.22
N ASP A 484 24.86 32.73 23.52
CA ASP A 484 25.84 32.55 24.58
C ASP A 484 25.96 31.09 25.05
N ASP A 485 25.01 30.23 24.67
CA ASP A 485 25.01 28.80 24.94
C ASP A 485 25.83 28.07 23.86
N LYS A 486 27.15 28.21 23.98
CA LYS A 486 28.08 27.61 23.00
C LYS A 486 28.34 26.14 23.36
N PRO A 487 28.47 25.26 22.35
CA PRO A 487 28.89 23.90 22.60
C PRO A 487 30.28 23.87 23.24
N ASP A 488 30.53 22.88 24.09
CA ASP A 488 31.83 22.68 24.71
C ASP A 488 32.94 22.59 23.65
N GLU A 489 34.12 23.19 23.92
CA GLU A 489 35.24 23.21 22.96
C GLU A 489 35.65 21.81 22.48
N GLY A 490 35.39 20.76 23.26
CA GLY A 490 35.62 19.39 22.90
C GLY A 490 34.63 18.84 21.86
N GLU A 491 33.44 19.44 21.71
CA GLU A 491 32.45 19.11 20.69
C GLU A 491 32.66 19.89 19.38
N LEU A 492 33.42 20.98 19.46
CA LEU A 492 33.87 21.79 18.32
C LEU A 492 35.10 21.17 17.64
N ALA A 493 35.24 19.84 17.55
CA ALA A 493 36.25 19.26 16.69
C ALA A 493 36.08 19.89 15.28
N PRO A 494 37.12 20.52 14.73
CA PRO A 494 36.99 21.15 13.42
C PRO A 494 36.52 20.13 12.44
N LEU A 495 35.39 20.38 11.82
CA LEU A 495 35.05 19.71 10.56
C LEU A 495 36.30 19.87 9.71
N SER A 496 37.11 18.81 9.63
CA SER A 496 38.35 18.87 8.87
C SER A 496 37.95 19.27 7.45
N ASN A 497 38.27 20.51 7.07
CA ASN A 497 38.13 21.03 5.71
C ASN A 497 39.11 20.31 4.76
N LYS A 498 39.41 19.06 5.01
CA LYS A 498 39.94 18.17 4.01
C LYS A 498 38.74 17.66 3.18
N SER A 499 38.19 18.55 2.37
CA SER A 499 37.53 18.10 1.15
C SER A 499 38.63 17.52 0.26
N THR A 500 39.06 16.33 0.56
CA THR A 500 39.68 15.46 -0.42
C THR A 500 38.57 14.98 -1.36
N HIS A 501 37.91 15.91 -2.02
CA HIS A 501 37.35 15.65 -3.32
C HIS A 501 38.52 15.59 -4.29
N GLU A 502 39.35 14.55 -4.22
CA GLU A 502 39.93 14.04 -5.42
C GLU A 502 38.74 13.67 -6.32
N PRO A 503 38.61 14.27 -7.50
CA PRO A 503 37.61 13.80 -8.44
C PRO A 503 37.91 12.33 -8.65
N MET A 504 36.95 11.44 -8.37
CA MET A 504 37.04 10.06 -8.78
C MET A 504 37.37 10.09 -10.27
N SER A 505 38.64 9.92 -10.61
CA SER A 505 39.02 9.66 -11.96
C SER A 505 38.35 8.35 -12.31
N LEU A 506 37.38 8.39 -13.21
CA LEU A 506 36.89 7.23 -13.90
C LEU A 506 38.11 6.61 -14.57
N ALA A 507 38.71 5.63 -13.89
CA ALA A 507 39.75 4.83 -14.46
C ALA A 507 39.19 4.24 -15.76
N SER A 508 39.69 4.73 -16.88
CA SER A 508 39.42 4.11 -18.18
C SER A 508 39.77 2.63 -18.05
N PRO A 509 38.91 1.72 -18.50
CA PRO A 509 39.18 0.30 -18.41
C PRO A 509 40.46 0.01 -19.17
N ASN A 510 41.49 -0.48 -18.48
CA ASN A 510 42.71 -1.02 -19.07
C ASN A 510 42.34 -1.97 -20.21
N ARG A 511 42.66 -1.58 -21.42
CA ARG A 511 42.66 -2.48 -22.56
C ARG A 511 43.77 -3.53 -22.35
N SER A 512 43.43 -4.61 -21.65
CA SER A 512 44.25 -5.82 -21.74
C SER A 512 44.14 -6.37 -23.17
N LYS A 513 45.27 -6.56 -23.78
CA LYS A 513 45.44 -7.23 -25.09
C LYS A 513 44.86 -8.65 -24.96
N ALA A 514 43.63 -8.84 -25.40
CA ALA A 514 43.10 -10.17 -25.66
C ALA A 514 43.29 -10.50 -27.14
N SER A 515 43.88 -11.65 -27.37
CA SER A 515 44.18 -12.28 -28.63
C SER A 515 42.97 -12.36 -29.56
N ARG A 516 43.26 -12.15 -30.85
CA ARG A 516 42.32 -12.31 -31.97
C ARG A 516 41.79 -13.73 -32.03
N GLY A 517 40.50 -13.90 -31.71
CA GLY A 517 39.67 -15.02 -32.13
C GLY A 517 38.76 -14.56 -33.27
N ILE A 518 38.96 -15.18 -34.42
CA ILE A 518 38.21 -14.95 -35.64
C ILE A 518 36.84 -15.59 -35.49
N PHE A 519 35.75 -14.81 -35.57
CA PHE A 519 34.42 -15.31 -35.92
C PHE A 519 33.86 -14.49 -37.09
N PRO A 520 33.48 -15.14 -38.20
CA PRO A 520 32.85 -14.48 -39.33
C PRO A 520 31.32 -14.54 -39.14
N TYR A 521 30.68 -13.40 -39.23
CA TYR A 521 29.31 -13.15 -39.75
C TYR A 521 28.79 -11.81 -39.21
N GLY A 522 28.98 -10.77 -40.02
CA GLY A 522 28.21 -9.52 -39.88
C GLY A 522 27.32 -9.35 -41.12
N PRO A 523 26.12 -8.83 -41.05
CA PRO A 523 25.29 -8.56 -42.21
C PRO A 523 25.83 -7.38 -43.00
N GLN A 524 25.93 -7.55 -44.29
CA GLN A 524 26.29 -6.52 -45.27
C GLN A 524 25.11 -5.53 -45.41
N VAL A 525 25.42 -4.25 -45.31
CA VAL A 525 24.54 -3.17 -45.72
C VAL A 525 24.75 -2.92 -47.21
N PRO A 526 23.70 -2.89 -48.05
CA PRO A 526 23.89 -2.51 -49.47
C PRO A 526 24.06 -1.00 -49.58
N SER A 527 25.11 -0.58 -50.22
CA SER A 527 25.30 0.78 -50.71
C SER A 527 24.36 1.04 -51.90
N GLY A 528 23.38 1.93 -51.72
CA GLY A 528 22.55 2.45 -52.80
C GLY A 528 23.32 3.55 -53.56
N SER A 529 23.46 3.36 -54.86
CA SER A 529 23.90 4.35 -55.83
C SER A 529 22.89 5.45 -56.02
N GLN A 530 23.36 6.69 -56.11
CA GLN A 530 22.70 7.83 -56.71
C GLN A 530 22.37 7.54 -58.19
N ASP A 531 21.09 7.78 -58.53
CA ASP A 531 20.66 8.53 -59.71
C ASP A 531 19.21 8.97 -59.47
#